data_c706e84bb3f0b65dda0d46e72b751d6c
#
_entry.id   c706e84bb3f0b65dda0d46e72b751d6c
#
_cell.length_a   1.000
_cell.length_b   1.000
_cell.length_c   1.000
_cell.angle_alpha   90.00
_cell.angle_beta   90.00
_cell.angle_gamma   90.00
#
_symmetry.space_group_name_H-M   'P 1'
#
loop_
_entity.id
_entity.type
_entity.pdbx_description
1 polymer ?
#
loop_
_entity_poly.entity_id
_entity_poly.type
_entity_poly.pdbx_seq_one_letter_code
_entity_poly.pdbx_strand_id
1 'polypeptide(L)' 'MPIQERQDIQGVNVKAEQLNALMQTIHAHHEQFDRHQLDGLLGLAYDLAGSVYSWTEEERIVLANEDAQRKVI' A
#
# COMPACT_ATOMS: atom_id res chain seq x y z
N MET A 1 16.74 -3.01 16.14
CA MET A 1 16.14 -4.19 15.49
C MET A 1 15.76 -3.86 14.07
N PRO A 2 16.33 -4.54 13.11
CA PRO A 2 16.03 -4.27 11.71
C PRO A 2 14.57 -4.53 11.33
N ILE A 3 13.91 -5.37 12.07
CA ILE A 3 12.52 -5.71 11.85
C ILE A 3 11.61 -4.49 11.91
N GLN A 4 11.98 -3.51 12.72
CA GLN A 4 11.14 -2.36 12.98
C GLN A 4 11.07 -1.38 11.81
N GLU A 5 12.00 -1.48 10.89
CA GLU A 5 12.03 -0.60 9.73
C GLU A 5 11.16 -1.11 8.60
N ARG A 6 10.72 -2.35 8.71
CA ARG A 6 9.92 -2.99 7.68
C ARG A 6 8.48 -3.11 8.16
N GLN A 7 7.54 -2.76 7.31
CA GLN A 7 6.13 -2.92 7.61
C GLN A 7 5.79 -4.40 7.69
N ASP A 8 5.00 -4.77 8.70
CA ASP A 8 4.52 -6.13 8.77
C ASP A 8 3.29 -6.30 7.89
N ILE A 9 2.91 -7.55 7.65
CA ILE A 9 1.80 -7.86 6.77
C ILE A 9 0.46 -7.37 7.32
N GLN A 10 0.30 -7.33 8.64
CA GLN A 10 -0.93 -6.82 9.23
C GLN A 10 -1.08 -5.33 9.02
N GLY A 11 0.00 -4.56 9.19
CA GLY A 11 -0.02 -3.14 8.96
C GLY A 11 -0.35 -2.81 7.52
N VAL A 12 0.26 -3.54 6.59
CA VAL A 12 -0.01 -3.36 5.16
C VAL A 12 -1.43 -3.75 4.82
N ASN A 13 -1.94 -4.81 5.41
CA ASN A 13 -3.31 -5.25 5.18
C ASN A 13 -4.32 -4.20 5.62
N VAL A 14 -4.10 -3.58 6.78
CA VAL A 14 -4.95 -2.49 7.26
C VAL A 14 -4.92 -1.32 6.27
N LYS A 15 -3.74 -0.95 5.80
CA LYS A 15 -3.61 0.14 4.82
C LYS A 15 -4.30 -0.18 3.50
N ALA A 16 -4.20 -1.42 3.06
CA ALA A 16 -4.87 -1.86 1.84
C ALA A 16 -6.39 -1.80 2.00
N GLU A 17 -6.91 -2.21 3.15
CA GLU A 17 -8.34 -2.11 3.45
C GLU A 17 -8.80 -0.66 3.48
N GLN A 18 -8.01 0.22 4.11
CA GLN A 18 -8.31 1.65 4.17
C GLN A 18 -8.32 2.25 2.76
N LEU A 19 -7.35 1.88 1.94
CA LEU A 19 -7.29 2.35 0.57
C LEU A 19 -8.53 1.90 -0.21
N ASN A 20 -8.89 0.64 -0.07
CA ASN A 20 -10.06 0.10 -0.76
C ASN A 20 -11.34 0.82 -0.35
N ALA A 21 -11.54 1.03 0.96
CA ALA A 21 -12.70 1.76 1.47
C ALA A 21 -12.73 3.19 0.95
N LEU A 22 -11.58 3.85 0.93
CA LEU A 22 -11.46 5.21 0.45
C LEU A 22 -11.79 5.30 -1.04
N MET A 23 -11.27 4.39 -1.83
CA MET A 23 -11.55 4.38 -3.28
C MET A 23 -13.02 4.09 -3.57
N GLN A 24 -13.65 3.20 -2.82
CA GLN A 24 -15.08 2.93 -2.95
C GLN A 24 -15.90 4.18 -2.63
N THR A 25 -15.53 4.90 -1.58
CA THR A 25 -16.20 6.14 -1.19
C THR A 25 -16.06 7.20 -2.26
N ILE A 26 -14.87 7.38 -2.79
CA ILE A 26 -14.63 8.35 -3.86
C ILE A 26 -15.46 7.98 -5.09
N HIS A 27 -15.44 6.73 -5.47
CA HIS A 27 -16.17 6.26 -6.64
C HIS A 27 -17.68 6.47 -6.50
N ALA A 28 -18.22 6.15 -5.32
CA ALA A 28 -19.66 6.25 -5.09
C ALA A 28 -20.15 7.70 -4.99
N HIS A 29 -19.31 8.61 -4.50
CA HIS A 29 -19.75 9.95 -4.12
C HIS A 29 -18.92 11.08 -4.75
N HIS A 30 -18.16 10.80 -5.80
CA HIS A 30 -17.24 11.80 -6.35
C HIS A 30 -17.97 13.07 -6.83
N GLU A 31 -19.20 12.97 -7.25
CA GLU A 31 -19.96 14.12 -7.68
C GLU A 31 -20.40 15.03 -6.54
N GLN A 32 -20.38 14.52 -5.29
CA GLN A 32 -20.79 15.26 -4.11
C GLN A 32 -19.64 16.01 -3.48
N PHE A 33 -18.40 15.67 -3.82
CA PHE A 33 -17.22 16.34 -3.29
C PHE A 33 -16.87 17.54 -4.18
N ASP A 34 -16.44 18.63 -3.54
CA ASP A 34 -15.85 19.71 -4.31
C ASP A 34 -14.42 19.31 -4.71
N ARG A 35 -13.83 20.11 -5.57
CA ARG A 35 -12.51 19.80 -6.10
C ARG A 35 -11.45 19.72 -5.00
N HIS A 36 -11.54 20.61 -4.03
CA HIS A 36 -10.58 20.65 -2.92
C HIS A 36 -10.67 19.39 -2.06
N GLN A 37 -11.89 18.97 -1.74
CA GLN A 37 -12.14 17.74 -1.00
C GLN A 37 -11.63 16.52 -1.77
N LEU A 38 -11.92 16.48 -3.04
CA LEU A 38 -11.51 15.36 -3.89
C LEU A 38 -9.99 15.27 -3.99
N ASP A 39 -9.32 16.40 -4.15
CA ASP A 39 -7.86 16.45 -4.19
C ASP A 39 -7.26 15.90 -2.89
N GLY A 40 -7.83 16.27 -1.76
CA GLY A 40 -7.37 15.77 -0.46
C GLY A 40 -7.54 14.26 -0.33
N LEU A 41 -8.69 13.75 -0.74
CA LEU A 41 -8.97 12.32 -0.68
C LEU A 41 -8.05 11.53 -1.62
N LEU A 42 -7.83 12.04 -2.82
CA LEU A 42 -6.94 11.40 -3.78
C LEU A 42 -5.49 11.42 -3.31
N GLY A 43 -5.08 12.50 -2.64
CA GLY A 43 -3.76 12.57 -2.02
C GLY A 43 -3.57 11.50 -0.96
N LEU A 44 -4.57 11.31 -0.11
CA LEU A 44 -4.54 10.27 0.91
C LEU A 44 -4.49 8.87 0.27
N ALA A 45 -5.28 8.65 -0.77
CA ALA A 45 -5.26 7.38 -1.49
C ALA A 45 -3.89 7.12 -2.11
N TYR A 46 -3.26 8.14 -2.64
CA TYR A 46 -1.92 8.04 -3.21
C TYR A 46 -0.90 7.63 -2.15
N ASP A 47 -0.97 8.24 -0.97
CA ASP A 47 -0.05 7.92 0.12
C ASP A 47 -0.23 6.48 0.60
N LEU A 48 -1.48 6.05 0.74
CA LEU A 48 -1.76 4.67 1.14
C LEU A 48 -1.27 3.67 0.09
N ALA A 49 -1.51 3.98 -1.17
CA ALA A 49 -1.07 3.12 -2.27
C ALA A 49 0.46 3.02 -2.31
N GLY A 50 1.15 4.13 -2.07
CA GLY A 50 2.60 4.15 -2.02
C GLY A 50 3.16 3.27 -0.91
N SER A 51 2.52 3.28 0.25
CA SER A 51 2.90 2.42 1.38
C SER A 51 2.77 0.94 1.05
N VAL A 52 1.65 0.58 0.44
CA VAL A 52 1.41 -0.82 0.02
C VAL A 52 2.41 -1.23 -1.06
N TYR A 53 2.63 -0.36 -2.03
CA TYR A 53 3.58 -0.63 -3.10
C TYR A 53 5.00 -0.85 -2.57
N SER A 54 5.43 -0.02 -1.63
CA SER A 54 6.77 -0.16 -1.04
C SER A 54 6.92 -1.51 -0.35
N TRP A 55 5.90 -1.95 0.36
CA TRP A 55 5.93 -3.25 1.02
C TRP A 55 6.03 -4.39 0.00
N THR A 56 5.23 -4.33 -1.07
CA THR A 56 5.25 -5.38 -2.09
C THR A 56 6.60 -5.45 -2.79
N GLU A 57 7.25 -4.31 -3.02
CA GLU A 57 8.59 -4.29 -3.60
C GLU A 57 9.61 -4.95 -2.67
N GLU A 58 9.54 -4.66 -1.37
CA GLU A 58 10.42 -5.29 -0.39
C GLU A 58 10.22 -6.80 -0.37
N GLU A 59 8.99 -7.25 -0.37
CA GLU A 59 8.69 -8.69 -0.37
C GLU A 59 9.17 -9.36 -1.65
N ARG A 60 9.00 -8.70 -2.78
CA ARG A 60 9.47 -9.24 -4.05
C ARG A 60 10.98 -9.43 -4.04
N ILE A 61 11.72 -8.48 -3.50
CA ILE A 61 13.17 -8.56 -3.40
C ILE A 61 13.60 -9.70 -2.48
N VAL A 62 12.93 -9.81 -1.33
CA VAL A 62 13.23 -10.87 -0.36
C VAL A 62 12.99 -12.25 -0.99
N LEU A 63 11.88 -12.44 -1.65
CA LEU A 63 11.56 -13.70 -2.29
C LEU A 63 12.53 -14.04 -3.42
N ALA A 64 12.94 -13.05 -4.20
CA ALA A 64 13.92 -13.25 -5.26
C ALA A 64 15.27 -13.69 -4.68
N ASN A 65 15.69 -13.09 -3.57
CA ASN A 65 16.94 -13.46 -2.91
C ASN A 65 16.89 -14.87 -2.35
N GLU A 66 15.77 -15.24 -1.73
CA GLU A 66 15.58 -16.61 -1.24
C GLU A 66 15.62 -17.64 -2.35
N ASP A 67 14.99 -17.31 -3.46
CA ASP A 67 14.97 -18.19 -4.62
C ASP A 67 16.36 -18.37 -5.21
N ALA A 68 17.13 -17.28 -5.31
CA ALA A 68 18.50 -17.33 -5.78
C ALA A 68 19.37 -18.21 -4.87
N GLN A 69 19.19 -18.11 -3.55
CA GLN A 69 19.94 -18.93 -2.60
C GLN A 69 19.59 -20.40 -2.75
N ARG A 70 18.35 -20.70 -2.99
CA ARG A 70 17.93 -22.08 -3.23
C ARG A 70 18.59 -22.70 -4.46
N LYS A 71 18.72 -21.89 -5.50
CA LYS A 71 19.30 -22.36 -6.76
C LYS A 71 20.79 -22.63 -6.66
N VAL A 72 21.47 -22.01 -5.71
CA VAL A 72 22.88 -22.22 -5.51
C VAL A 72 23.17 -23.57 -4.89
N ILE A 73 22.27 -24.05 -4.11
CA ILE A 73 22.42 -25.36 -3.47
C ILE A 73 22.15 -26.48 -4.47
#